data_a9cb82c6affaa972abe961aa70e9a9fb
#
_entry.id   a9cb82c6affaa972abe961aa70e9a9fb
#
_cell.length_a   1.000
_cell.length_b   1.000
_cell.length_c   1.000
_cell.angle_alpha   90.00
_cell.angle_beta   90.00
_cell.angle_gamma   90.00
#
_symmetry.space_group_name_H-M   'P 1'
#
loop_
_entity.id
_entity.type
_entity.pdbx_description
1 polymer ?
#
loop_
_entity_poly.entity_id
_entity_poly.type
_entity_poly.pdbx_seq_one_letter_code
_entity_poly.pdbx_strand_id
1 'polypeptide(L)'
;MSIKRAKKKNWILISILAIVIVVVTAVFLMWPKTTSYESAVASIGDITTYYSFPGNVETKNRQTVMSEKVMQISAIKFKEGDTVKEGDVLIETSTGDEIESKIDGVVTNVNIEENAQVMAGVKLMEIVDNNNLEIKVKVDEYDITALTAGKETTINIVAIDKELTGKVASMSVEGQTVNGVTYFTATIDLAKNSDVKIGMSAEVKLISEQVTGVVTLPMTAIQFDENNNPYVLKEDDNGTAVKTEITTGINDGTTVQIKNGVSNNEAVLYTKSTTSTGMGFRAGMNRSTSSGGDN
;
A
#
# COMPACT_ATOMS: atom_id res chain seq x y z
N MET A 1 74.65 -14.79 -45.91
CA MET A 1 74.61 -15.28 -44.51
C MET A 1 74.20 -14.19 -43.57
N SER A 2 72.93 -13.74 -43.58
CA SER A 2 72.47 -12.58 -42.75
C SER A 2 70.94 -12.48 -42.55
N ILE A 3 70.24 -13.57 -42.27
CA ILE A 3 68.77 -13.45 -42.03
C ILE A 3 68.32 -14.06 -40.66
N LYS A 4 69.23 -14.62 -39.86
CA LYS A 4 68.85 -15.30 -38.62
C LYS A 4 68.87 -14.45 -37.34
N ARG A 5 69.39 -13.21 -37.39
CA ARG A 5 69.48 -12.33 -36.18
C ARG A 5 68.29 -11.46 -35.91
N ALA A 6 67.47 -11.12 -36.87
CA ALA A 6 66.28 -10.24 -36.73
C ALA A 6 65.12 -10.91 -35.99
N LYS A 7 64.92 -12.24 -36.20
CA LYS A 7 63.79 -12.98 -35.56
C LYS A 7 63.89 -13.13 -34.06
N LYS A 8 65.12 -13.26 -33.48
CA LYS A 8 65.34 -13.34 -32.03
C LYS A 8 65.04 -12.05 -31.29
N LYS A 9 65.37 -10.89 -31.90
CA LYS A 9 65.16 -9.60 -31.28
C LYS A 9 63.68 -9.23 -31.16
N ASN A 10 62.86 -9.59 -32.14
CA ASN A 10 61.43 -9.38 -32.12
C ASN A 10 60.71 -10.35 -31.12
N TRP A 11 61.22 -11.55 -30.91
CA TRP A 11 60.64 -12.47 -29.95
C TRP A 11 60.90 -12.05 -28.50
N ILE A 12 62.04 -11.44 -28.21
CA ILE A 12 62.34 -10.85 -26.91
C ILE A 12 61.43 -9.62 -26.65
N LEU A 13 61.19 -8.81 -27.65
CA LEU A 13 60.25 -7.64 -27.51
C LEU A 13 58.82 -8.12 -27.28
N ILE A 14 58.38 -9.18 -27.93
CA ILE A 14 57.04 -9.75 -27.71
C ILE A 14 56.90 -10.37 -26.30
N SER A 15 57.95 -11.05 -25.78
CA SER A 15 57.90 -11.59 -24.40
C SER A 15 57.92 -10.49 -23.34
N ILE A 16 58.69 -9.38 -23.55
CA ILE A 16 58.65 -8.23 -22.64
C ILE A 16 57.26 -7.55 -22.66
N LEU A 17 56.67 -7.39 -23.83
CA LEU A 17 55.33 -6.84 -23.95
C LEU A 17 54.27 -7.73 -23.24
N ALA A 18 54.37 -9.03 -23.37
CA ALA A 18 53.50 -10.00 -22.69
C ALA A 18 53.64 -9.90 -21.16
N ILE A 19 54.86 -9.78 -20.64
CA ILE A 19 55.09 -9.61 -19.19
C ILE A 19 54.52 -8.28 -18.70
N VAL A 20 54.70 -7.19 -19.44
CA VAL A 20 54.10 -5.89 -19.10
C VAL A 20 52.57 -5.94 -19.05
N ILE A 21 51.96 -6.63 -20.02
CA ILE A 21 50.48 -6.83 -20.03
C ILE A 21 50.05 -7.63 -18.80
N VAL A 22 50.76 -8.70 -18.44
CA VAL A 22 50.45 -9.53 -17.26
C VAL A 22 50.59 -8.68 -15.96
N VAL A 23 51.66 -7.88 -15.86
CA VAL A 23 51.85 -7.01 -14.70
C VAL A 23 50.76 -5.92 -14.61
N VAL A 24 50.40 -5.31 -15.71
CA VAL A 24 49.34 -4.28 -15.75
C VAL A 24 47.97 -4.89 -15.39
N THR A 25 47.66 -6.08 -15.92
CA THR A 25 46.44 -6.80 -15.57
C THR A 25 46.42 -7.23 -14.10
N ALA A 26 47.57 -7.69 -13.55
CA ALA A 26 47.68 -8.05 -12.14
C ALA A 26 47.50 -6.82 -11.23
N VAL A 27 48.09 -5.66 -11.58
CA VAL A 27 47.93 -4.40 -10.86
C VAL A 27 46.46 -3.91 -10.94
N PHE A 28 45.82 -4.02 -12.11
CA PHE A 28 44.42 -3.64 -12.29
C PHE A 28 43.45 -4.57 -11.50
N LEU A 29 43.77 -5.86 -11.38
CA LEU A 29 43.01 -6.82 -10.57
C LEU A 29 43.23 -6.64 -9.06
N MET A 30 44.36 -6.06 -8.65
CA MET A 30 44.69 -5.78 -7.26
C MET A 30 44.26 -4.37 -6.81
N TRP A 31 43.68 -3.54 -7.70
CA TRP A 31 43.20 -2.24 -7.30
C TRP A 31 42.05 -2.39 -6.30
N PRO A 32 42.17 -1.80 -5.10
CA PRO A 32 41.10 -1.90 -4.11
C PRO A 32 39.83 -1.28 -4.69
N LYS A 33 38.74 -2.05 -4.71
CA LYS A 33 37.42 -1.50 -5.03
C LYS A 33 37.05 -0.55 -3.89
N THR A 34 37.11 0.73 -4.13
CA THR A 34 36.62 1.74 -3.16
C THR A 34 35.11 1.59 -3.03
N THR A 35 34.66 1.03 -1.94
CA THR A 35 33.25 1.02 -1.58
C THR A 35 32.89 2.46 -1.17
N SER A 36 32.00 3.10 -1.90
CA SER A 36 31.48 4.41 -1.51
C SER A 36 30.46 4.21 -0.42
N TYR A 37 30.70 4.78 0.74
CA TYR A 37 29.78 4.83 1.86
C TYR A 37 29.04 6.16 1.88
N GLU A 38 27.76 6.12 2.21
CA GLU A 38 26.99 7.28 2.65
C GLU A 38 26.91 7.28 4.17
N SER A 39 26.65 8.43 4.78
CA SER A 39 26.55 8.57 6.23
C SER A 39 25.12 8.91 6.63
N ALA A 40 24.63 8.26 7.67
CA ALA A 40 23.42 8.64 8.38
C ALA A 40 23.77 8.96 9.83
N VAL A 41 23.12 9.99 10.39
CA VAL A 41 23.35 10.40 11.78
C VAL A 41 22.16 9.94 12.63
N ALA A 42 22.47 9.25 13.71
CA ALA A 42 21.45 8.84 14.67
C ALA A 42 20.85 10.08 15.37
N SER A 43 19.55 10.14 15.47
CA SER A 43 18.83 11.25 16.10
C SER A 43 17.80 10.76 17.10
N ILE A 44 17.42 11.64 18.04
CA ILE A 44 16.29 11.35 18.92
C ILE A 44 15.00 11.65 18.15
N GLY A 45 14.09 10.69 18.12
CA GLY A 45 12.80 10.80 17.46
C GLY A 45 11.75 9.91 18.08
N ASP A 46 10.54 10.01 17.54
CA ASP A 46 9.41 9.19 17.91
C ASP A 46 9.13 8.20 16.77
N ILE A 47 8.77 6.98 17.13
CA ILE A 47 8.35 5.96 16.16
C ILE A 47 6.98 5.48 16.55
N THR A 48 6.05 5.47 15.59
CA THR A 48 4.71 4.94 15.75
C THR A 48 4.44 3.91 14.67
N THR A 49 4.04 2.72 15.07
CA THR A 49 3.60 1.66 14.17
C THR A 49 2.09 1.56 14.17
N TYR A 50 1.53 1.13 13.05
CA TYR A 50 0.09 1.07 12.87
C TYR A 50 -0.35 -0.30 12.37
N TYR A 51 -1.47 -0.77 12.89
CA TYR A 51 -2.31 -1.70 12.14
C TYR A 51 -3.00 -0.91 11.03
N SER A 52 -3.08 -1.48 9.83
CA SER A 52 -3.73 -0.88 8.67
C SER A 52 -4.79 -1.82 8.13
N PHE A 53 -6.03 -1.33 8.04
CA PHE A 53 -7.18 -2.11 7.61
C PHE A 53 -7.83 -1.43 6.40
N PRO A 54 -7.80 -2.07 5.23
CA PRO A 54 -8.50 -1.57 4.06
C PRO A 54 -10.01 -1.75 4.21
N GLY A 55 -10.75 -0.76 3.73
CA GLY A 55 -12.21 -0.75 3.79
C GLY A 55 -12.84 0.17 2.78
N ASN A 56 -14.16 0.25 2.85
CA ASN A 56 -14.96 1.11 2.00
C ASN A 56 -15.95 1.93 2.84
N VAL A 57 -16.25 3.12 2.35
CA VAL A 57 -17.30 3.96 2.91
C VAL A 57 -18.65 3.39 2.53
N GLU A 58 -19.48 3.15 3.53
CA GLU A 58 -20.86 2.70 3.37
C GLU A 58 -21.83 3.65 4.06
N THR A 59 -23.09 3.54 3.74
CA THR A 59 -24.17 4.24 4.46
C THR A 59 -24.64 3.41 5.65
N LYS A 60 -24.93 4.06 6.76
CA LYS A 60 -25.58 3.38 7.91
C LYS A 60 -27.02 3.00 7.62
N ASN A 61 -27.73 3.80 6.82
CA ASN A 61 -29.15 3.60 6.55
C ASN A 61 -29.38 3.50 5.04
N ARG A 62 -30.04 2.41 4.64
CA ARG A 62 -30.44 2.14 3.26
C ARG A 62 -31.86 1.61 3.25
N GLN A 63 -32.71 2.18 2.39
CA GLN A 63 -34.04 1.65 2.11
C GLN A 63 -34.08 1.10 0.70
N THR A 64 -34.38 -0.20 0.58
CA THR A 64 -34.76 -0.81 -0.69
C THR A 64 -36.29 -0.88 -0.70
N VAL A 65 -36.93 -0.08 -1.55
CA VAL A 65 -38.37 -0.08 -1.73
C VAL A 65 -38.72 -1.23 -2.65
N MET A 66 -39.54 -2.18 -2.17
CA MET A 66 -39.99 -3.36 -2.92
C MET A 66 -41.49 -3.39 -3.01
N SER A 67 -42.02 -3.93 -4.11
CA SER A 67 -43.45 -4.18 -4.23
C SER A 67 -43.84 -5.36 -3.33
N GLU A 68 -44.84 -5.15 -2.47
CA GLU A 68 -45.37 -6.22 -1.59
C GLU A 68 -46.39 -7.11 -2.29
N LYS A 69 -47.06 -6.57 -3.30
CA LYS A 69 -48.13 -7.22 -4.07
C LYS A 69 -48.04 -6.87 -5.56
N VAL A 70 -48.78 -7.55 -6.40
CA VAL A 70 -48.93 -7.12 -7.80
C VAL A 70 -49.67 -5.77 -7.79
N MET A 71 -49.07 -4.76 -8.45
CA MET A 71 -49.63 -3.41 -8.51
C MET A 71 -49.29 -2.73 -9.84
N GLN A 72 -50.08 -1.74 -10.21
CA GLN A 72 -49.78 -0.87 -11.33
C GLN A 72 -49.36 0.51 -10.79
N ILE A 73 -48.22 0.99 -11.28
CA ILE A 73 -47.65 2.31 -10.89
C ILE A 73 -48.47 3.42 -11.60
N SER A 74 -48.96 4.37 -10.84
CA SER A 74 -49.66 5.54 -11.39
C SER A 74 -48.72 6.73 -11.60
N ALA A 75 -47.88 7.01 -10.62
CA ALA A 75 -46.91 8.09 -10.68
C ALA A 75 -45.65 7.80 -9.86
N ILE A 76 -44.53 8.34 -10.31
CA ILE A 76 -43.23 8.32 -9.61
C ILE A 76 -42.91 9.78 -9.27
N LYS A 77 -42.84 10.12 -7.97
CA LYS A 77 -42.70 11.50 -7.50
C LYS A 77 -41.23 11.96 -7.47
N PHE A 78 -40.26 11.06 -7.36
CA PHE A 78 -38.87 11.36 -7.25
C PHE A 78 -38.05 10.56 -8.28
N LYS A 79 -37.00 11.16 -8.80
CA LYS A 79 -36.06 10.55 -9.74
C LYS A 79 -34.69 10.33 -9.10
N GLU A 80 -33.82 9.63 -9.78
CA GLU A 80 -32.42 9.43 -9.34
C GLU A 80 -31.73 10.78 -9.12
N GLY A 81 -31.08 10.90 -7.96
CA GLY A 81 -30.40 12.12 -7.50
C GLY A 81 -31.25 13.05 -6.64
N ASP A 82 -32.57 12.86 -6.57
CA ASP A 82 -33.44 13.69 -5.74
C ASP A 82 -33.26 13.37 -4.25
N THR A 83 -33.37 14.40 -3.41
CA THR A 83 -33.35 14.26 -1.96
C THR A 83 -34.80 14.04 -1.46
N VAL A 84 -34.94 13.06 -0.58
CA VAL A 84 -36.21 12.71 0.07
C VAL A 84 -36.07 12.75 1.58
N LYS A 85 -37.21 12.99 2.23
CA LYS A 85 -37.33 12.92 3.69
C LYS A 85 -38.19 11.73 4.08
N GLU A 86 -38.03 11.27 5.29
CA GLU A 86 -38.92 10.28 5.91
C GLU A 86 -40.38 10.77 5.83
N GLY A 87 -41.27 9.92 5.31
CA GLY A 87 -42.70 10.24 5.08
C GLY A 87 -43.01 10.85 3.70
N ASP A 88 -42.02 11.16 2.86
CA ASP A 88 -42.30 11.61 1.50
C ASP A 88 -42.91 10.46 0.65
N VAL A 89 -43.98 10.73 -0.08
CA VAL A 89 -44.63 9.80 -1.01
C VAL A 89 -43.74 9.63 -2.24
N LEU A 90 -43.14 8.45 -2.41
CA LEU A 90 -42.22 8.11 -3.51
C LEU A 90 -42.97 7.70 -4.76
N ILE A 91 -43.98 6.84 -4.59
CA ILE A 91 -44.72 6.18 -5.66
C ILE A 91 -46.21 6.15 -5.31
N GLU A 92 -47.04 6.46 -6.28
CA GLU A 92 -48.51 6.26 -6.22
C GLU A 92 -48.93 5.10 -7.10
N THR A 93 -49.85 4.26 -6.64
CA THR A 93 -50.41 3.15 -7.41
C THR A 93 -51.74 3.54 -8.04
N SER A 94 -52.20 2.78 -9.05
CA SER A 94 -53.50 2.98 -9.69
C SER A 94 -54.69 2.73 -8.75
N THR A 95 -54.44 2.01 -7.65
CA THR A 95 -55.44 1.75 -6.59
C THR A 95 -55.49 2.83 -5.52
N GLY A 96 -54.62 3.86 -5.61
CA GLY A 96 -54.54 4.94 -4.65
C GLY A 96 -53.68 4.61 -3.43
N ASP A 97 -52.95 3.50 -3.44
CA ASP A 97 -51.97 3.19 -2.38
C ASP A 97 -50.73 4.06 -2.59
N GLU A 98 -50.15 4.58 -1.52
CA GLU A 98 -48.92 5.37 -1.51
C GLU A 98 -47.81 4.58 -0.89
N ILE A 99 -46.57 4.67 -1.49
CA ILE A 99 -45.37 4.11 -0.97
C ILE A 99 -44.44 5.23 -0.55
N GLU A 100 -44.14 5.27 0.75
CA GLU A 100 -43.39 6.36 1.38
C GLU A 100 -41.95 6.01 1.66
N SER A 101 -41.12 7.03 1.78
CA SER A 101 -39.77 6.91 2.31
C SER A 101 -39.80 6.67 3.81
N LYS A 102 -38.99 5.71 4.28
CA LYS A 102 -38.80 5.41 5.71
C LYS A 102 -37.53 6.05 6.29
N ILE A 103 -36.76 6.74 5.45
CA ILE A 103 -35.51 7.41 5.84
C ILE A 103 -35.33 8.72 5.09
N ASP A 104 -34.58 9.63 5.69
CA ASP A 104 -34.01 10.77 4.96
C ASP A 104 -32.87 10.27 4.06
N GLY A 105 -32.78 10.77 2.83
CA GLY A 105 -31.70 10.32 1.94
C GLY A 105 -31.78 10.86 0.52
N VAL A 106 -31.07 10.20 -0.35
CA VAL A 106 -31.02 10.46 -1.80
C VAL A 106 -31.45 9.21 -2.55
N VAL A 107 -32.30 9.38 -3.55
CA VAL A 107 -32.70 8.31 -4.47
C VAL A 107 -31.50 7.93 -5.34
N THR A 108 -31.06 6.68 -5.28
CA THR A 108 -29.90 6.21 -6.06
C THR A 108 -30.26 5.38 -7.26
N ASN A 109 -31.42 4.72 -7.22
CA ASN A 109 -31.92 3.91 -8.32
C ASN A 109 -33.45 4.00 -8.39
N VAL A 110 -33.98 4.12 -9.61
CA VAL A 110 -35.39 3.95 -9.93
C VAL A 110 -35.49 2.87 -11.00
N ASN A 111 -36.07 1.70 -10.63
CA ASN A 111 -36.09 0.52 -11.49
C ASN A 111 -37.46 0.28 -12.16
N ILE A 112 -38.30 1.27 -12.16
CA ILE A 112 -39.68 1.18 -12.66
C ILE A 112 -40.02 2.40 -13.52
N GLU A 113 -41.07 2.25 -14.33
CA GLU A 113 -41.64 3.31 -15.14
C GLU A 113 -43.09 3.58 -14.73
N GLU A 114 -43.57 4.79 -15.02
CA GLU A 114 -45.00 5.12 -14.83
C GLU A 114 -45.89 4.23 -15.71
N ASN A 115 -47.06 3.89 -15.20
CA ASN A 115 -48.00 2.97 -15.82
C ASN A 115 -47.55 1.52 -15.94
N ALA A 116 -46.36 1.14 -15.47
CA ALA A 116 -45.86 -0.22 -15.47
C ALA A 116 -46.64 -1.08 -14.46
N GLN A 117 -46.89 -2.33 -14.83
CA GLN A 117 -47.37 -3.36 -13.92
C GLN A 117 -46.18 -4.10 -13.31
N VAL A 118 -46.09 -4.14 -11.98
CA VAL A 118 -45.03 -4.82 -11.25
C VAL A 118 -45.56 -5.99 -10.44
N MET A 119 -44.74 -7.06 -10.38
CA MET A 119 -45.05 -8.25 -9.58
C MET A 119 -44.60 -8.04 -8.12
N ALA A 120 -45.11 -8.80 -7.19
CA ALA A 120 -44.61 -8.83 -5.82
C ALA A 120 -43.16 -9.21 -5.76
N GLY A 121 -42.36 -8.55 -4.90
CA GLY A 121 -40.94 -8.80 -4.71
C GLY A 121 -40.00 -8.06 -5.71
N VAL A 122 -40.55 -7.21 -6.58
CA VAL A 122 -39.72 -6.40 -7.50
C VAL A 122 -39.17 -5.20 -6.75
N LYS A 123 -37.90 -4.93 -6.92
CA LYS A 123 -37.22 -3.71 -6.40
C LYS A 123 -37.69 -2.50 -7.23
N LEU A 124 -38.33 -1.56 -6.58
CA LEU A 124 -38.90 -0.37 -7.21
C LEU A 124 -37.91 0.81 -7.21
N MET A 125 -37.36 1.10 -6.02
CA MET A 125 -36.49 2.25 -5.81
C MET A 125 -35.47 1.94 -4.70
N GLU A 126 -34.36 2.67 -4.69
CA GLU A 126 -33.38 2.60 -3.62
C GLU A 126 -33.04 3.99 -3.11
N ILE A 127 -33.03 4.15 -1.79
CA ILE A 127 -32.71 5.40 -1.10
C ILE A 127 -31.54 5.11 -0.16
N VAL A 128 -30.56 6.01 -0.12
CA VAL A 128 -29.40 5.93 0.77
C VAL A 128 -29.25 7.21 1.58
N ASP A 129 -28.97 7.05 2.86
CA ASP A 129 -28.62 8.17 3.72
C ASP A 129 -27.14 8.55 3.49
N ASN A 130 -26.91 9.67 2.83
CA ASN A 130 -25.58 10.19 2.53
C ASN A 130 -25.00 11.09 3.63
N ASN A 131 -25.72 11.28 4.75
CA ASN A 131 -25.27 12.08 5.87
C ASN A 131 -24.68 11.25 7.01
N ASN A 132 -25.12 10.00 7.14
CA ASN A 132 -24.68 9.09 8.18
C ASN A 132 -23.87 7.95 7.55
N LEU A 133 -22.57 8.15 7.47
CA LEU A 133 -21.65 7.23 6.83
C LEU A 133 -20.89 6.41 7.88
N GLU A 134 -20.46 5.25 7.46
CA GLU A 134 -19.58 4.36 8.22
C GLU A 134 -18.53 3.77 7.29
N ILE A 135 -17.46 3.20 7.86
CA ILE A 135 -16.48 2.46 7.08
C ILE A 135 -16.49 1.02 7.56
N LYS A 136 -16.66 0.10 6.62
CA LYS A 136 -16.49 -1.32 6.88
C LYS A 136 -15.12 -1.77 6.43
N VAL A 137 -14.34 -2.29 7.40
CA VAL A 137 -13.00 -2.82 7.18
C VAL A 137 -12.97 -4.31 7.41
N LYS A 138 -12.09 -4.99 6.65
CA LYS A 138 -11.77 -6.40 6.88
C LYS A 138 -10.58 -6.52 7.81
N VAL A 139 -10.74 -7.28 8.88
CA VAL A 139 -9.75 -7.50 9.93
C VAL A 139 -9.38 -8.97 9.95
N ASP A 140 -8.09 -9.27 9.83
CA ASP A 140 -7.58 -10.63 9.97
C ASP A 140 -7.83 -11.17 11.39
N GLU A 141 -8.05 -12.48 11.53
CA GLU A 141 -8.32 -13.10 12.83
C GLU A 141 -7.21 -12.86 13.87
N TYR A 142 -5.96 -12.66 13.41
CA TYR A 142 -4.83 -12.38 14.31
C TYR A 142 -4.85 -10.95 14.87
N ASP A 143 -5.51 -10.02 14.20
CA ASP A 143 -5.55 -8.60 14.56
C ASP A 143 -6.85 -8.18 15.28
N ILE A 144 -7.79 -9.11 15.49
CA ILE A 144 -9.10 -8.84 16.12
C ILE A 144 -8.94 -8.12 17.47
N THR A 145 -7.97 -8.56 18.27
CA THR A 145 -7.75 -8.02 19.62
C THR A 145 -7.28 -6.56 19.61
N ALA A 146 -6.75 -6.08 18.50
CA ALA A 146 -6.34 -4.70 18.34
C ALA A 146 -7.53 -3.74 18.26
N LEU A 147 -8.64 -4.17 17.65
CA LEU A 147 -9.84 -3.38 17.37
C LEU A 147 -10.93 -3.64 18.43
N THR A 148 -10.95 -2.81 19.47
CA THR A 148 -12.02 -2.84 20.48
C THR A 148 -12.98 -1.67 20.28
N ALA A 149 -14.26 -1.88 20.55
CA ALA A 149 -15.28 -0.83 20.45
C ALA A 149 -14.91 0.41 21.26
N GLY A 150 -15.15 1.59 20.71
CA GLY A 150 -14.81 2.88 21.29
C GLY A 150 -13.38 3.37 21.03
N LYS A 151 -12.50 2.55 20.46
CA LYS A 151 -11.11 2.92 20.15
C LYS A 151 -11.08 3.95 19.02
N GLU A 152 -10.26 4.98 19.18
CA GLU A 152 -10.07 6.01 18.14
C GLU A 152 -9.17 5.48 17.04
N THR A 153 -9.51 5.85 15.79
CA THR A 153 -8.80 5.45 14.59
C THR A 153 -8.56 6.66 13.69
N THR A 154 -7.46 6.62 12.96
CA THR A 154 -7.20 7.54 11.86
C THR A 154 -7.68 6.90 10.56
N ILE A 155 -8.39 7.66 9.75
CA ILE A 155 -9.01 7.21 8.51
C ILE A 155 -8.44 8.03 7.37
N ASN A 156 -7.80 7.38 6.41
CA ASN A 156 -7.37 8.01 5.17
C ASN A 156 -8.36 7.65 4.04
N ILE A 157 -9.04 8.66 3.48
CA ILE A 157 -9.89 8.50 2.29
C ILE A 157 -9.03 8.70 1.05
N VAL A 158 -8.64 7.60 0.44
CA VAL A 158 -7.63 7.56 -0.63
C VAL A 158 -8.02 8.44 -1.84
N ALA A 159 -9.30 8.44 -2.21
CA ALA A 159 -9.79 9.16 -3.40
C ALA A 159 -9.63 10.69 -3.33
N ILE A 160 -9.59 11.26 -2.12
CA ILE A 160 -9.52 12.72 -1.90
C ILE A 160 -8.30 13.12 -1.06
N ASP A 161 -7.40 12.16 -0.75
CA ASP A 161 -6.20 12.34 0.06
C ASP A 161 -6.50 13.10 1.37
N LYS A 162 -7.54 12.65 2.08
CA LYS A 162 -8.04 13.32 3.29
C LYS A 162 -7.97 12.41 4.49
N GLU A 163 -7.31 12.89 5.53
CA GLU A 163 -7.25 12.23 6.82
C GLU A 163 -8.38 12.71 7.73
N LEU A 164 -9.09 11.77 8.31
CA LEU A 164 -10.22 11.98 9.22
C LEU A 164 -10.03 11.14 10.48
N THR A 165 -10.77 11.45 11.52
CA THR A 165 -10.83 10.62 12.73
C THR A 165 -12.15 9.88 12.79
N GLY A 166 -12.10 8.66 13.31
CA GLY A 166 -13.28 7.83 13.56
C GLY A 166 -13.13 7.03 14.83
N LYS A 167 -14.17 6.26 15.14
CA LYS A 167 -14.17 5.34 16.29
C LYS A 167 -14.69 3.98 15.87
N VAL A 168 -14.09 2.94 16.43
CA VAL A 168 -14.61 1.58 16.27
C VAL A 168 -15.99 1.50 16.90
N ALA A 169 -17.02 1.31 16.09
CA ALA A 169 -18.40 1.18 16.55
C ALA A 169 -18.69 -0.26 17.00
N SER A 170 -18.35 -1.23 16.15
CA SER A 170 -18.61 -2.64 16.39
C SER A 170 -17.68 -3.53 15.57
N MET A 171 -17.65 -4.81 15.95
CA MET A 171 -17.04 -5.88 15.17
C MET A 171 -18.04 -7.01 15.00
N SER A 172 -18.04 -7.66 13.82
CA SER A 172 -18.87 -8.83 13.60
C SER A 172 -18.50 -9.96 14.55
N VAL A 173 -19.50 -10.70 15.01
CA VAL A 173 -19.26 -11.91 15.82
C VAL A 173 -18.96 -13.14 14.96
N GLU A 174 -19.19 -13.06 13.66
CA GLU A 174 -18.98 -14.12 12.69
C GLU A 174 -17.86 -13.74 11.71
N GLY A 175 -16.91 -14.64 11.54
CA GLY A 175 -15.83 -14.52 10.55
C GLY A 175 -16.23 -15.11 9.21
N GLN A 176 -15.71 -14.55 8.13
CA GLN A 176 -15.87 -15.03 6.77
C GLN A 176 -14.54 -15.50 6.21
N THR A 177 -14.49 -16.75 5.74
CA THR A 177 -13.27 -17.29 5.14
C THR A 177 -13.26 -17.03 3.64
N VAL A 178 -12.25 -16.32 3.16
CA VAL A 178 -12.03 -16.03 1.74
C VAL A 178 -10.63 -16.50 1.38
N ASN A 179 -10.52 -17.39 0.39
CA ASN A 179 -9.23 -17.95 -0.06
C ASN A 179 -8.35 -18.55 1.08
N GLY A 180 -8.98 -19.14 2.08
CA GLY A 180 -8.30 -19.78 3.21
C GLY A 180 -7.86 -18.83 4.34
N VAL A 181 -8.19 -17.55 4.24
CA VAL A 181 -7.96 -16.55 5.31
C VAL A 181 -9.30 -16.14 5.91
N THR A 182 -9.38 -16.12 7.24
CA THR A 182 -10.59 -15.72 7.97
C THR A 182 -10.53 -14.25 8.32
N TYR A 183 -11.56 -13.52 7.89
CA TYR A 183 -11.73 -12.10 8.17
C TYR A 183 -12.96 -11.83 8.99
N PHE A 184 -12.89 -10.87 9.87
CA PHE A 184 -14.00 -10.26 10.57
C PHE A 184 -14.27 -8.87 10.01
N THR A 185 -15.51 -8.42 10.08
CA THR A 185 -15.85 -7.06 9.64
C THR A 185 -15.91 -6.15 10.86
N ALA A 186 -15.09 -5.12 10.87
CA ALA A 186 -15.25 -4.03 11.84
C ALA A 186 -15.93 -2.83 11.18
N THR A 187 -16.82 -2.20 11.93
CA THR A 187 -17.52 -0.97 11.54
C THR A 187 -16.90 0.20 12.28
N ILE A 188 -16.52 1.21 11.53
CA ILE A 188 -15.91 2.44 12.06
C ILE A 188 -16.87 3.60 11.80
N ASP A 189 -17.28 4.29 12.87
CA ASP A 189 -18.08 5.49 12.76
C ASP A 189 -17.25 6.62 12.16
N LEU A 190 -17.80 7.27 11.15
CA LEU A 190 -17.20 8.42 10.48
C LEU A 190 -17.96 9.70 10.89
N ALA A 191 -17.23 10.73 11.29
CA ALA A 191 -17.82 12.04 11.47
C ALA A 191 -18.32 12.59 10.12
N LYS A 192 -19.48 13.26 10.14
CA LYS A 192 -20.10 13.82 8.93
C LYS A 192 -19.10 14.67 8.14
N ASN A 193 -18.94 14.35 6.87
CA ASN A 193 -18.09 15.07 5.94
C ASN A 193 -18.70 15.08 4.54
N SER A 194 -18.91 16.27 3.99
CA SER A 194 -19.60 16.48 2.69
C SER A 194 -18.80 15.97 1.48
N ASP A 195 -17.47 15.83 1.63
CA ASP A 195 -16.59 15.44 0.53
C ASP A 195 -16.51 13.92 0.38
N VAL A 196 -16.84 13.20 1.45
CA VAL A 196 -16.83 11.74 1.46
C VAL A 196 -18.10 11.20 0.81
N LYS A 197 -17.94 10.24 -0.11
CA LYS A 197 -19.05 9.60 -0.82
C LYS A 197 -19.07 8.10 -0.55
N ILE A 198 -20.26 7.54 -0.55
CA ILE A 198 -20.47 6.08 -0.48
C ILE A 198 -19.69 5.40 -1.60
N GLY A 199 -19.01 4.29 -1.27
CA GLY A 199 -18.20 3.51 -2.20
C GLY A 199 -16.74 3.98 -2.32
N MET A 200 -16.35 5.10 -1.69
CA MET A 200 -14.93 5.50 -1.66
C MET A 200 -14.11 4.48 -0.86
N SER A 201 -12.90 4.21 -1.32
CA SER A 201 -11.94 3.39 -0.58
C SER A 201 -11.34 4.19 0.59
N ALA A 202 -11.21 3.52 1.72
CA ALA A 202 -10.64 4.05 2.93
C ALA A 202 -9.58 3.11 3.50
N GLU A 203 -8.57 3.67 4.13
CA GLU A 203 -7.60 2.96 4.94
C GLU A 203 -7.75 3.40 6.39
N VAL A 204 -8.10 2.47 7.27
CA VAL A 204 -8.24 2.74 8.70
C VAL A 204 -6.96 2.33 9.41
N LYS A 205 -6.33 3.29 10.10
CA LYS A 205 -5.11 3.09 10.87
C LYS A 205 -5.39 3.16 12.36
N LEU A 206 -4.83 2.21 13.07
CA LEU A 206 -4.87 2.14 14.52
C LEU A 206 -3.44 2.02 15.05
N ILE A 207 -3.07 2.83 16.04
CA ILE A 207 -1.75 2.75 16.66
C ILE A 207 -1.57 1.35 17.26
N SER A 208 -0.51 0.66 16.83
CA SER A 208 -0.06 -0.63 17.34
C SER A 208 0.89 -0.44 18.51
N GLU A 209 2.02 0.23 18.24
CA GLU A 209 3.02 0.58 19.23
C GLU A 209 3.52 2.00 19.00
N GLN A 210 3.89 2.67 20.09
CA GLN A 210 4.48 4.00 20.02
C GLN A 210 5.58 4.12 21.07
N VAL A 211 6.74 4.65 20.66
CA VAL A 211 7.83 5.02 21.55
C VAL A 211 8.27 6.44 21.21
N THR A 212 8.59 7.21 22.25
CA THR A 212 8.97 8.62 22.11
C THR A 212 10.35 8.87 22.69
N GLY A 213 11.10 9.81 22.10
CA GLY A 213 12.40 10.24 22.61
C GLY A 213 13.48 9.15 22.54
N VAL A 214 13.40 8.25 21.57
CA VAL A 214 14.35 7.15 21.41
C VAL A 214 15.39 7.46 20.33
N VAL A 215 16.54 6.80 20.40
CA VAL A 215 17.55 6.89 19.34
C VAL A 215 17.05 6.16 18.12
N THR A 216 17.07 6.84 16.98
CA THR A 216 16.54 6.34 15.71
C THR A 216 17.59 6.40 14.61
N LEU A 217 17.51 5.47 13.65
CA LEU A 217 18.25 5.46 12.41
C LEU A 217 17.32 5.14 11.24
N PRO A 218 17.64 5.62 10.02
CA PRO A 218 16.97 5.13 8.83
C PRO A 218 17.19 3.62 8.65
N MET A 219 16.16 2.89 8.24
CA MET A 219 16.23 1.44 7.99
C MET A 219 17.35 1.07 7.00
N THR A 220 17.65 1.98 6.05
CA THR A 220 18.72 1.81 5.06
C THR A 220 20.13 1.76 5.66
N ALA A 221 20.31 2.29 6.87
CA ALA A 221 21.60 2.27 7.58
C ALA A 221 21.83 0.96 8.34
N ILE A 222 20.82 0.11 8.50
CA ILE A 222 20.90 -1.17 9.19
C ILE A 222 21.30 -2.25 8.20
N GLN A 223 22.27 -3.06 8.58
CA GLN A 223 22.71 -4.23 7.83
C GLN A 223 22.50 -5.50 8.67
N PHE A 224 22.43 -6.64 8.01
CA PHE A 224 22.25 -7.93 8.67
C PHE A 224 23.39 -8.86 8.27
N ASP A 225 23.91 -9.61 9.22
CA ASP A 225 24.93 -10.62 8.95
C ASP A 225 24.29 -11.95 8.46
N GLU A 226 25.13 -12.96 8.20
CA GLU A 226 24.70 -14.28 7.73
C GLU A 226 23.77 -15.00 8.73
N ASN A 227 23.80 -14.62 10.00
CA ASN A 227 22.94 -15.14 11.06
C ASN A 227 21.71 -14.24 11.32
N ASN A 228 21.48 -13.27 10.46
CA ASN A 228 20.39 -12.27 10.57
C ASN A 228 20.50 -11.37 11.82
N ASN A 229 21.72 -11.17 12.37
CA ASN A 229 21.94 -10.21 13.45
C ASN A 229 22.12 -8.80 12.88
N PRO A 230 21.42 -7.78 13.42
CA PRO A 230 21.52 -6.41 12.93
C PRO A 230 22.84 -5.77 13.36
N TYR A 231 23.45 -5.02 12.46
CA TYR A 231 24.65 -4.23 12.74
C TYR A 231 24.66 -2.94 11.91
N VAL A 232 25.49 -2.01 12.32
CA VAL A 232 25.86 -0.80 11.57
C VAL A 232 27.35 -0.77 11.29
N LEU A 233 27.78 0.02 10.32
CA LEU A 233 29.18 0.32 10.10
C LEU A 233 29.48 1.66 10.77
N LYS A 234 30.53 1.71 11.58
CA LYS A 234 31.05 2.95 12.15
C LYS A 234 32.45 3.21 11.61
N GLU A 235 32.81 4.46 11.51
CA GLU A 235 34.17 4.86 11.14
C GLU A 235 35.07 4.79 12.38
N ASP A 236 36.21 4.08 12.27
CA ASP A 236 37.24 4.09 13.30
C ASP A 236 38.17 5.31 13.17
N ASP A 237 39.11 5.47 14.10
CA ASP A 237 40.07 6.57 14.13
C ASP A 237 40.97 6.64 12.88
N ASN A 238 41.01 5.59 12.06
CA ASN A 238 41.79 5.47 10.83
C ASN A 238 40.96 5.72 9.57
N GLY A 239 39.66 6.02 9.71
CA GLY A 239 38.73 6.18 8.58
C GLY A 239 38.24 4.88 7.98
N THR A 240 38.35 3.76 8.71
CA THR A 240 37.92 2.42 8.25
C THR A 240 36.53 2.09 8.78
N ALA A 241 35.67 1.57 7.91
CA ALA A 241 34.33 1.11 8.30
C ALA A 241 34.42 -0.18 9.11
N VAL A 242 34.01 -0.14 10.38
CA VAL A 242 34.01 -1.27 11.32
C VAL A 242 32.60 -1.68 11.66
N LYS A 243 32.34 -2.99 11.61
CA LYS A 243 31.05 -3.59 12.02
C LYS A 243 30.85 -3.39 13.51
N THR A 244 29.72 -2.79 13.89
CA THR A 244 29.26 -2.65 15.28
C THR A 244 27.88 -3.29 15.42
N GLU A 245 27.78 -4.28 16.29
CA GLU A 245 26.50 -4.94 16.58
C GLU A 245 25.58 -3.98 17.32
N ILE A 246 24.30 -4.06 16.97
CA ILE A 246 23.26 -3.22 17.55
C ILE A 246 22.08 -4.05 18.04
N THR A 247 21.30 -3.49 18.94
CA THR A 247 20.00 -4.03 19.30
C THR A 247 18.93 -3.06 18.83
N THR A 248 18.03 -3.55 18.01
CA THR A 248 16.91 -2.75 17.48
C THR A 248 15.65 -2.93 18.32
N GLY A 249 14.73 -1.97 18.21
CA GLY A 249 13.39 -2.02 18.76
C GLY A 249 12.34 -2.01 17.66
N ILE A 250 11.28 -1.23 17.85
CA ILE A 250 10.22 -1.08 16.83
C ILE A 250 10.73 -0.33 15.61
N ASN A 251 10.09 -0.57 14.48
CA ASN A 251 10.35 0.16 13.23
C ASN A 251 9.03 0.41 12.50
N ASP A 252 8.95 1.51 11.75
CA ASP A 252 7.81 1.91 10.93
C ASP A 252 7.99 1.64 9.43
N GLY A 253 9.04 0.86 9.08
CA GLY A 253 9.43 0.58 7.70
C GLY A 253 10.39 1.61 7.09
N THR A 254 10.52 2.79 7.69
CA THR A 254 11.42 3.87 7.26
C THR A 254 12.52 4.09 8.29
N THR A 255 12.12 4.12 9.56
CA THR A 255 12.97 4.42 10.71
C THR A 255 12.91 3.27 11.71
N VAL A 256 14.03 3.00 12.37
CA VAL A 256 14.16 1.94 13.37
C VAL A 256 14.69 2.50 14.68
N GLN A 257 14.11 2.05 15.78
CA GLN A 257 14.62 2.31 17.13
C GLN A 257 15.92 1.55 17.36
N ILE A 258 16.93 2.24 17.88
CA ILE A 258 18.18 1.63 18.36
C ILE A 258 18.16 1.61 19.88
N LYS A 259 18.12 0.40 20.44
CA LYS A 259 18.17 0.19 21.91
C LYS A 259 19.60 0.23 22.45
N ASN A 260 20.54 -0.37 21.70
CA ASN A 260 21.95 -0.41 22.06
C ASN A 260 22.83 -0.39 20.82
N GLY A 261 24.09 0.08 20.98
CA GLY A 261 25.14 0.01 19.96
C GLY A 261 25.39 1.33 19.25
N VAL A 262 24.44 2.28 19.24
CA VAL A 262 24.62 3.63 18.66
C VAL A 262 24.02 4.66 19.59
N SER A 263 24.75 5.79 19.76
CA SER A 263 24.32 6.92 20.58
C SER A 263 23.70 8.04 19.74
N ASN A 264 22.96 8.94 20.39
CA ASN A 264 22.44 10.13 19.72
C ASN A 264 23.57 10.97 19.12
N ASN A 265 23.35 11.53 17.92
CA ASN A 265 24.31 12.29 17.12
C ASN A 265 25.53 11.48 16.61
N GLU A 266 25.53 10.18 16.76
CA GLU A 266 26.58 9.32 16.24
C GLU A 266 26.34 9.03 14.75
N ALA A 267 27.39 9.16 13.92
CA ALA A 267 27.34 8.87 12.50
C ALA A 267 27.59 7.39 12.24
N VAL A 268 26.78 6.81 11.36
CA VAL A 268 26.94 5.44 10.86
C VAL A 268 27.06 5.46 9.33
N LEU A 269 27.82 4.52 8.81
CA LEU A 269 28.08 4.38 7.39
C LEU A 269 27.17 3.29 6.80
N TYR A 270 26.71 3.49 5.56
CA TYR A 270 26.00 2.47 4.82
C TYR A 270 26.33 2.53 3.33
N THR A 271 26.18 1.41 2.66
CA THR A 271 26.39 1.34 1.21
C THR A 271 25.08 1.64 0.49
N LYS A 272 25.09 2.62 -0.40
CA LYS A 272 23.95 2.85 -1.28
C LYS A 272 23.80 1.66 -2.21
N SER A 273 22.70 0.94 -2.10
CA SER A 273 22.32 -0.07 -3.09
C SER A 273 21.99 0.65 -4.39
N THR A 274 22.98 0.82 -5.26
CA THR A 274 22.73 1.24 -6.62
C THR A 274 22.05 0.07 -7.32
N THR A 275 20.74 0.13 -7.46
CA THR A 275 20.04 -0.70 -8.43
C THR A 275 20.58 -0.30 -9.80
N SER A 276 21.62 -1.01 -10.25
CA SER A 276 22.13 -0.83 -11.60
C SER A 276 21.02 -1.30 -12.54
N THR A 277 20.28 -0.33 -13.07
CA THR A 277 19.47 -0.55 -14.27
C THR A 277 20.45 -0.88 -15.38
N GLY A 278 20.78 -2.15 -15.51
CA GLY A 278 21.58 -2.67 -16.60
C GLY A 278 20.84 -2.39 -17.91
N MET A 279 21.17 -1.30 -18.56
CA MET A 279 20.92 -1.12 -19.99
C MET A 279 21.72 -2.19 -20.72
N GLY A 280 21.15 -3.38 -20.83
CA GLY A 280 21.60 -4.40 -21.76
C GLY A 280 21.35 -3.92 -23.16
N PHE A 281 22.35 -3.33 -23.79
CA PHE A 281 22.42 -3.20 -25.24
C PHE A 281 22.45 -4.61 -25.83
N ARG A 282 21.29 -5.16 -26.14
CA ARG A 282 21.17 -6.28 -27.08
C ARG A 282 21.22 -5.71 -28.51
N ALA A 283 22.42 -5.54 -29.01
CA ALA A 283 22.68 -5.58 -30.44
C ALA A 283 22.56 -7.05 -30.86
N GLY A 284 21.43 -7.44 -31.39
CA GLY A 284 21.17 -8.75 -31.95
C GLY A 284 20.63 -8.57 -33.34
N MET A 285 21.53 -8.33 -34.31
CA MET A 285 21.29 -8.64 -35.71
C MET A 285 20.92 -10.11 -35.83
N ASN A 286 19.74 -10.43 -36.34
CA ASN A 286 19.63 -11.61 -37.14
C ASN A 286 18.55 -11.41 -38.23
N ARG A 287 19.04 -11.20 -39.43
CA ARG A 287 18.33 -11.33 -40.69
C ARG A 287 18.26 -12.83 -40.98
N SER A 288 17.10 -13.35 -41.17
CA SER A 288 16.92 -14.53 -42.05
C SER A 288 15.61 -14.44 -42.75
N THR A 289 15.74 -14.19 -44.04
CA THR A 289 14.78 -14.41 -45.13
C THR A 289 14.52 -15.89 -45.32
N SER A 290 13.27 -16.27 -45.52
CA SER A 290 12.80 -17.46 -46.28
C SER A 290 11.27 -17.35 -46.29
N SER A 291 10.57 -16.96 -47.35
CA SER A 291 10.29 -17.62 -48.61
C SER A 291 9.48 -18.91 -48.53
N GLY A 292 8.26 -18.86 -49.08
CA GLY A 292 7.48 -19.95 -49.65
C GLY A 292 6.53 -20.61 -48.63
N GLY A 293 5.30 -20.80 -48.98
CA GLY A 293 4.53 -21.17 -50.13
C GLY A 293 3.29 -21.89 -49.64
N ASP A 294 2.24 -21.60 -50.32
CA ASP A 294 1.04 -22.39 -50.65
C ASP A 294 0.53 -23.52 -49.69
N ASN A 295 -0.65 -23.40 -49.18
CA ASN A 295 -1.94 -24.02 -49.60
C ASN A 295 -3.07 -23.52 -48.71
#